data_96028b6866c594f7673f0359227cdb7b
#
_entry.id   96028b6866c594f7673f0359227cdb7b
#
_cell.length_a   1.000
_cell.length_b   1.000
_cell.length_c   1.000
_cell.angle_alpha   90.00
_cell.angle_beta   90.00
_cell.angle_gamma   90.00
#
_symmetry.space_group_name_H-M   'P 1'
#
loop_
_entity.id
_entity.type
_entity.pdbx_description
1 polymer ?
#
loop_
_entity_poly.entity_id
_entity_poly.type
_entity_poly.pdbx_seq_one_letter_code
_entity_poly.pdbx_strand_id
1 'polypeptide(L)'
;MTCRLICFMITVTSIMSSCNHNPVGKDYTDTPTSGVVSISVDESYSLLFDTQIYTFEALYPNAKIKVRYQPEQEALRDLLNDSSKVAVLNRKLTDKESANFKAANIFPVTTKIAEDAIALVVNNDNPDTSLTVNQIKNYLTGADTTWPHNNKQKINIVFDNPNSANYRYMKELINNASFGKNVFAVKSNPDVVSYVSTHENAIGIISVNWISDRDDTLSQSFLKKVKVVGLTDEMYPNELTVFKKPWQAYIANKSYPLCRSVYMINRQTRAGLGTGFVSFVAGEKGQRMMKLAGLVPATMQVRLIQITHKPLN
;
A
#
# COMPACT_ATOMS: atom_id res chain seq x y z
N MET A 1 29.20 -1.36 -76.87
CA MET A 1 28.50 -0.49 -75.95
C MET A 1 27.43 -1.24 -75.06
N THR A 2 27.02 -2.44 -75.41
CA THR A 2 26.01 -3.25 -74.77
C THR A 2 26.49 -3.99 -73.50
N CYS A 3 27.76 -4.34 -73.38
CA CYS A 3 28.27 -5.10 -72.24
C CYS A 3 28.47 -4.24 -70.94
N ARG A 4 28.68 -2.92 -71.03
CA ARG A 4 28.83 -2.00 -69.91
C ARG A 4 27.49 -1.63 -69.26
N LEU A 5 26.39 -1.67 -70.00
CA LEU A 5 25.04 -1.40 -69.48
C LEU A 5 24.49 -2.58 -68.66
N ILE A 6 24.85 -3.82 -69.04
CA ILE A 6 24.43 -5.04 -68.35
C ILE A 6 25.11 -5.16 -66.97
N CYS A 7 26.42 -4.81 -66.86
CA CYS A 7 27.11 -4.78 -65.56
C CYS A 7 26.59 -3.70 -64.62
N PHE A 8 26.09 -2.55 -65.09
CA PHE A 8 25.57 -1.50 -64.30
C PHE A 8 24.14 -1.85 -63.73
N MET A 9 23.37 -2.61 -64.51
CA MET A 9 22.02 -3.06 -64.11
C MET A 9 22.04 -4.19 -63.06
N ILE A 10 23.09 -5.04 -63.05
CA ILE A 10 23.31 -6.11 -62.10
C ILE A 10 23.75 -5.53 -60.73
N THR A 11 24.53 -4.45 -60.73
CA THR A 11 24.98 -3.81 -59.47
C THR A 11 23.86 -3.02 -58.76
N VAL A 12 22.87 -2.49 -59.46
CA VAL A 12 21.76 -1.76 -58.89
C VAL A 12 20.74 -2.71 -58.25
N THR A 13 20.57 -3.94 -58.77
CA THR A 13 19.66 -4.96 -58.21
C THR A 13 20.16 -5.59 -56.92
N SER A 14 21.48 -5.55 -56.64
CA SER A 14 22.08 -6.11 -55.42
C SER A 14 21.94 -5.21 -54.20
N ILE A 15 21.55 -3.95 -54.35
CA ILE A 15 21.43 -2.99 -53.24
C ILE A 15 20.00 -3.02 -52.57
N MET A 16 19.02 -3.64 -53.23
CA MET A 16 17.66 -3.71 -52.72
C MET A 16 17.38 -4.93 -51.82
N SER A 17 18.37 -5.81 -51.63
CA SER A 17 18.19 -7.02 -50.78
C SER A 17 18.68 -6.86 -49.32
N SER A 18 19.04 -5.65 -48.88
CA SER A 18 19.66 -5.43 -47.57
C SER A 18 18.74 -4.86 -46.50
N CYS A 19 17.44 -5.00 -46.61
CA CYS A 19 16.50 -4.58 -45.56
C CYS A 19 15.50 -5.66 -45.24
N ASN A 20 15.95 -6.86 -44.86
CA ASN A 20 15.10 -7.83 -44.17
C ASN A 20 15.91 -8.71 -43.20
N HIS A 21 16.75 -8.05 -42.38
CA HIS A 21 17.21 -8.68 -41.16
C HIS A 21 16.23 -8.21 -40.07
N ASN A 22 15.08 -8.87 -40.02
CA ASN A 22 14.41 -9.00 -38.74
C ASN A 22 15.40 -9.78 -37.88
N PRO A 23 15.99 -9.18 -36.82
CA PRO A 23 16.62 -10.03 -35.83
C PRO A 23 15.48 -10.93 -35.35
N VAL A 24 15.70 -12.23 -35.34
CA VAL A 24 14.87 -13.19 -34.64
C VAL A 24 14.99 -12.82 -33.15
N GLY A 25 14.43 -11.67 -32.80
CA GLY A 25 14.14 -11.28 -31.43
C GLY A 25 13.04 -12.21 -30.99
N LYS A 26 13.26 -12.95 -29.93
CA LYS A 26 12.18 -13.58 -29.17
C LYS A 26 11.00 -12.60 -29.22
N ASP A 27 9.86 -13.01 -29.77
CA ASP A 27 8.63 -12.26 -29.66
C ASP A 27 8.35 -12.06 -28.18
N TYR A 28 8.79 -10.92 -27.65
CA TYR A 28 8.46 -10.54 -26.29
C TYR A 28 6.98 -10.20 -26.28
N THR A 29 6.16 -11.20 -25.93
CA THR A 29 4.71 -11.00 -25.71
C THR A 29 4.43 -10.07 -24.54
N ASP A 30 5.46 -9.76 -23.74
CA ASP A 30 5.41 -8.90 -22.54
C ASP A 30 5.86 -7.47 -22.88
N THR A 31 4.88 -6.57 -23.05
CA THR A 31 5.06 -5.13 -23.25
C THR A 31 4.41 -4.36 -22.09
N PRO A 32 4.58 -3.04 -21.97
CA PRO A 32 3.89 -2.26 -20.94
C PRO A 32 2.35 -2.35 -20.95
N THR A 33 1.75 -2.79 -22.06
CA THR A 33 0.30 -2.84 -22.27
C THR A 33 -0.23 -4.21 -22.71
N SER A 34 0.61 -5.23 -22.76
CA SER A 34 0.23 -6.58 -23.15
C SER A 34 1.10 -7.64 -22.49
N GLY A 35 0.58 -8.85 -22.34
CA GLY A 35 1.25 -10.00 -21.72
C GLY A 35 0.65 -10.42 -20.39
N VAL A 36 1.40 -11.20 -19.64
CA VAL A 36 0.97 -11.70 -18.31
C VAL A 36 2.05 -11.38 -17.28
N VAL A 37 1.65 -10.79 -16.16
CA VAL A 37 2.55 -10.51 -15.05
C VAL A 37 1.95 -10.98 -13.73
N SER A 38 2.79 -11.58 -12.86
CA SER A 38 2.42 -11.88 -11.46
C SER A 38 2.86 -10.75 -10.57
N ILE A 39 1.95 -10.30 -9.69
CA ILE A 39 2.22 -9.30 -8.67
C ILE A 39 1.79 -9.81 -7.31
N SER A 40 2.47 -9.38 -6.24
CA SER A 40 2.08 -9.66 -4.86
C SER A 40 1.80 -8.35 -4.14
N VAL A 41 0.66 -8.28 -3.49
CA VAL A 41 0.14 -7.05 -2.87
C VAL A 41 -0.12 -7.33 -1.40
N ASP A 42 0.35 -6.42 -0.53
CA ASP A 42 -0.06 -6.44 0.87
C ASP A 42 -1.61 -6.45 0.93
N GLU A 43 -2.16 -7.41 1.66
CA GLU A 43 -3.61 -7.64 1.79
C GLU A 43 -4.36 -6.36 2.18
N SER A 44 -3.71 -5.45 2.91
CA SER A 44 -4.29 -4.16 3.29
C SER A 44 -4.83 -3.35 2.12
N TYR A 45 -4.35 -3.61 0.90
CA TYR A 45 -4.70 -2.84 -0.31
C TYR A 45 -5.53 -3.64 -1.32
N SER A 46 -6.09 -4.80 -0.92
CA SER A 46 -6.81 -5.69 -1.85
C SER A 46 -7.95 -4.97 -2.59
N LEU A 47 -8.84 -4.28 -1.88
CA LEU A 47 -9.97 -3.55 -2.48
C LEU A 47 -9.52 -2.50 -3.50
N LEU A 48 -8.49 -1.73 -3.14
CA LEU A 48 -7.93 -0.71 -4.01
C LEU A 48 -7.28 -1.32 -5.26
N PHE A 49 -6.49 -2.39 -5.10
CA PHE A 49 -5.78 -3.00 -6.22
C PHE A 49 -6.70 -3.82 -7.12
N ASP A 50 -7.81 -4.36 -6.63
CA ASP A 50 -8.85 -4.94 -7.49
C ASP A 50 -9.39 -3.90 -8.47
N THR A 51 -9.69 -2.68 -8.00
CA THR A 51 -10.14 -1.56 -8.84
C THR A 51 -9.05 -1.09 -9.82
N GLN A 52 -7.80 -1.00 -9.38
CA GLN A 52 -6.65 -0.62 -10.22
C GLN A 52 -6.43 -1.64 -11.34
N ILE A 53 -6.43 -2.93 -11.02
CA ILE A 53 -6.22 -4.03 -11.96
C ILE A 53 -7.37 -4.08 -12.96
N TYR A 54 -8.61 -4.07 -12.49
CA TYR A 54 -9.79 -4.06 -13.34
C TYR A 54 -9.74 -2.92 -14.37
N THR A 55 -9.42 -1.72 -13.91
CA THR A 55 -9.35 -0.55 -14.80
C THR A 55 -8.20 -0.66 -15.79
N PHE A 56 -7.04 -1.16 -15.36
CA PHE A 56 -5.90 -1.36 -16.24
C PHE A 56 -6.18 -2.40 -17.31
N GLU A 57 -6.72 -3.56 -16.95
CA GLU A 57 -7.08 -4.63 -17.90
C GLU A 57 -8.20 -4.20 -18.87
N ALA A 58 -9.14 -3.37 -18.41
CA ALA A 58 -10.17 -2.80 -19.29
C ALA A 58 -9.60 -1.81 -20.33
N LEU A 59 -8.56 -1.07 -19.97
CA LEU A 59 -7.86 -0.16 -20.89
C LEU A 59 -6.93 -0.90 -21.86
N TYR A 60 -6.38 -2.04 -21.42
CA TYR A 60 -5.40 -2.84 -22.16
C TYR A 60 -5.86 -4.30 -22.24
N PRO A 61 -6.76 -4.65 -23.20
CA PRO A 61 -7.39 -5.98 -23.25
C PRO A 61 -6.43 -7.16 -23.41
N ASN A 62 -5.20 -6.90 -23.89
CA ASN A 62 -4.15 -7.91 -24.03
C ASN A 62 -3.25 -8.02 -22.78
N ALA A 63 -3.55 -7.27 -21.72
CA ALA A 63 -2.84 -7.32 -20.44
C ALA A 63 -3.58 -8.23 -19.46
N LYS A 64 -2.83 -9.09 -18.75
CA LYS A 64 -3.37 -9.91 -17.66
C LYS A 64 -2.49 -9.84 -16.43
N ILE A 65 -3.05 -9.37 -15.32
CA ILE A 65 -2.36 -9.28 -14.04
C ILE A 65 -2.82 -10.42 -13.13
N LYS A 66 -1.89 -11.28 -12.72
CA LYS A 66 -2.13 -12.32 -11.73
C LYS A 66 -1.72 -11.78 -10.36
N VAL A 67 -2.70 -11.37 -9.57
CA VAL A 67 -2.46 -10.81 -8.23
C VAL A 67 -2.55 -11.89 -7.17
N ARG A 68 -1.69 -11.77 -6.13
CA ARG A 68 -1.80 -12.47 -4.85
C ARG A 68 -1.87 -11.43 -3.74
N TYR A 69 -2.95 -11.48 -2.97
CA TYR A 69 -3.11 -10.70 -1.74
C TYR A 69 -2.64 -11.53 -0.56
N GLN A 70 -1.68 -11.01 0.19
CA GLN A 70 -1.06 -11.75 1.28
C GLN A 70 -0.33 -10.78 2.22
N PRO A 71 0.07 -11.20 3.43
CA PRO A 71 0.84 -10.35 4.34
C PRO A 71 2.13 -9.82 3.71
N GLU A 72 2.59 -8.65 4.16
CA GLU A 72 3.74 -7.93 3.57
C GLU A 72 4.99 -8.82 3.43
N GLN A 73 5.28 -9.66 4.43
CA GLN A 73 6.47 -10.52 4.39
C GLN A 73 6.40 -11.58 3.29
N GLU A 74 5.21 -12.14 3.03
CA GLU A 74 4.97 -13.08 1.95
C GLU A 74 5.06 -12.39 0.60
N ALA A 75 4.48 -11.18 0.47
CA ALA A 75 4.57 -10.39 -0.76
C ALA A 75 6.03 -10.04 -1.12
N LEU A 76 6.82 -9.69 -0.11
CA LEU A 76 8.25 -9.48 -0.28
C LEU A 76 8.99 -10.77 -0.67
N ARG A 77 8.68 -11.90 -0.01
CA ARG A 77 9.29 -13.20 -0.33
C ARG A 77 9.04 -13.58 -1.78
N ASP A 78 7.84 -13.37 -2.28
CA ASP A 78 7.50 -13.60 -3.68
C ASP A 78 8.34 -12.74 -4.64
N LEU A 79 8.55 -11.48 -4.29
CA LEU A 79 9.43 -10.60 -5.07
C LEU A 79 10.87 -11.08 -5.06
N LEU A 80 11.40 -11.48 -3.91
CA LEU A 80 12.78 -11.98 -3.77
C LEU A 80 13.00 -13.28 -4.55
N ASN A 81 12.04 -14.19 -4.52
CA ASN A 81 12.10 -15.51 -5.15
C ASN A 81 11.65 -15.54 -6.62
N ASP A 82 11.41 -14.39 -7.24
CA ASP A 82 10.92 -14.28 -8.63
C ASP A 82 9.52 -14.89 -8.88
N SER A 83 8.76 -15.17 -7.85
CA SER A 83 7.37 -15.63 -7.96
C SER A 83 6.42 -14.49 -8.35
N SER A 84 6.83 -13.25 -8.10
CA SER A 84 6.17 -12.00 -8.53
C SER A 84 7.20 -11.03 -9.08
N LYS A 85 6.79 -10.29 -10.12
CA LYS A 85 7.64 -9.27 -10.74
C LYS A 85 7.50 -7.91 -10.06
N VAL A 86 6.36 -7.67 -9.41
CA VAL A 86 6.07 -6.45 -8.67
C VAL A 86 5.53 -6.82 -7.30
N ALA A 87 5.98 -6.12 -6.27
CA ALA A 87 5.39 -6.19 -4.93
C ALA A 87 4.87 -4.81 -4.49
N VAL A 88 3.74 -4.81 -3.76
CA VAL A 88 3.19 -3.62 -3.08
C VAL A 88 3.41 -3.78 -1.59
N LEU A 89 4.20 -2.87 -1.01
CA LEU A 89 4.68 -2.95 0.37
C LEU A 89 4.59 -1.59 1.06
N ASN A 90 4.58 -1.59 2.40
CA ASN A 90 4.63 -0.35 3.20
C ASN A 90 6.05 0.09 3.56
N ARG A 91 7.06 -0.45 2.94
CA ARG A 91 8.46 -0.08 3.12
C ARG A 91 9.29 -0.25 1.85
N LYS A 92 10.42 0.37 1.82
CA LYS A 92 11.45 0.09 0.81
C LYS A 92 12.19 -1.20 1.14
N LEU A 93 12.97 -1.71 0.19
CA LEU A 93 13.93 -2.78 0.46
C LEU A 93 14.99 -2.30 1.45
N THR A 94 15.39 -3.18 2.35
CA THR A 94 16.56 -2.98 3.21
C THR A 94 17.85 -3.06 2.39
N ASP A 95 18.97 -2.59 2.97
CA ASP A 95 20.29 -2.69 2.33
C ASP A 95 20.66 -4.16 2.02
N LYS A 96 20.34 -5.09 2.91
CA LYS A 96 20.58 -6.53 2.72
C LYS A 96 19.75 -7.09 1.56
N GLU A 97 18.48 -6.75 1.46
CA GLU A 97 17.57 -7.15 0.37
C GLU A 97 18.03 -6.56 -0.96
N SER A 98 18.43 -5.28 -0.97
CA SER A 98 18.99 -4.60 -2.14
C SER A 98 20.30 -5.21 -2.60
N ALA A 99 21.18 -5.60 -1.66
CA ALA A 99 22.43 -6.30 -1.96
C ALA A 99 22.18 -7.68 -2.59
N ASN A 100 21.17 -8.43 -2.15
CA ASN A 100 20.80 -9.71 -2.75
C ASN A 100 20.36 -9.54 -4.23
N PHE A 101 19.58 -8.54 -4.52
CA PHE A 101 19.20 -8.21 -5.90
C PHE A 101 20.41 -7.82 -6.75
N LYS A 102 21.29 -6.97 -6.20
CA LYS A 102 22.51 -6.53 -6.90
C LYS A 102 23.45 -7.71 -7.20
N ALA A 103 23.58 -8.67 -6.28
CA ALA A 103 24.37 -9.88 -6.51
C ALA A 103 23.84 -10.73 -7.66
N ALA A 104 22.52 -10.68 -7.92
CA ALA A 104 21.87 -11.32 -9.06
C ALA A 104 21.82 -10.43 -10.34
N ASN A 105 22.53 -9.30 -10.36
CA ASN A 105 22.45 -8.28 -11.42
C ASN A 105 21.03 -7.76 -11.69
N ILE A 106 20.20 -7.67 -10.66
CA ILE A 106 18.86 -7.11 -10.72
C ILE A 106 18.85 -5.78 -9.95
N PHE A 107 18.23 -4.76 -10.54
CA PHE A 107 18.12 -3.42 -9.95
C PHE A 107 16.64 -3.03 -9.86
N PRO A 108 15.94 -3.41 -8.78
CA PRO A 108 14.51 -3.14 -8.63
C PRO A 108 14.26 -1.63 -8.57
N VAL A 109 13.23 -1.19 -9.31
CA VAL A 109 12.76 0.19 -9.24
C VAL A 109 11.69 0.29 -8.15
N THR A 110 11.91 1.18 -7.18
CA THR A 110 10.97 1.46 -6.10
C THR A 110 10.22 2.76 -6.39
N THR A 111 8.91 2.65 -6.58
CA THR A 111 8.02 3.78 -6.85
C THR A 111 7.09 3.99 -5.66
N LYS A 112 7.14 5.17 -5.03
CA LYS A 112 6.14 5.55 -4.02
C LYS A 112 4.83 5.87 -4.73
N ILE A 113 3.73 5.27 -4.28
CA ILE A 113 2.41 5.42 -4.90
C ILE A 113 1.39 6.13 -4.02
N ALA A 114 1.54 6.05 -2.69
CA ALA A 114 0.63 6.73 -1.75
C ALA A 114 1.28 6.93 -0.38
N GLU A 115 0.61 7.75 0.46
CA GLU A 115 0.70 7.70 1.91
C GLU A 115 -0.56 7.07 2.47
N ASP A 116 -0.37 6.18 3.40
CA ASP A 116 -1.36 5.45 4.18
C ASP A 116 -1.18 5.77 5.67
N ALA A 117 -2.04 5.21 6.50
CA ALA A 117 -1.90 5.27 7.95
C ALA A 117 -2.41 3.99 8.60
N ILE A 118 -1.96 3.75 9.81
CA ILE A 118 -2.55 2.74 10.67
C ILE A 118 -3.70 3.37 11.44
N ALA A 119 -4.86 2.74 11.39
CA ALA A 119 -6.03 3.09 12.18
C ALA A 119 -6.15 2.18 13.40
N LEU A 120 -6.45 2.78 14.54
CA LEU A 120 -6.88 2.05 15.72
C LEU A 120 -8.41 2.09 15.79
N VAL A 121 -9.00 0.94 16.06
CA VAL A 121 -10.46 0.80 16.17
C VAL A 121 -10.82 0.13 17.50
N VAL A 122 -11.93 0.56 18.08
CA VAL A 122 -12.48 0.03 19.33
C VAL A 122 -13.96 -0.30 19.16
N ASN A 123 -14.50 -1.09 20.08
CA ASN A 123 -15.92 -1.42 20.11
C ASN A 123 -16.79 -0.16 20.18
N ASN A 124 -18.00 -0.22 19.62
CA ASN A 124 -18.93 0.90 19.63
C ASN A 124 -19.36 1.34 21.04
N ASP A 125 -19.32 0.46 22.02
CA ASP A 125 -19.68 0.78 23.40
C ASP A 125 -18.50 1.29 24.23
N ASN A 126 -17.27 1.18 23.71
CA ASN A 126 -16.09 1.70 24.39
C ASN A 126 -16.08 3.24 24.38
N PRO A 127 -15.97 3.91 25.55
CA PRO A 127 -15.92 5.37 25.65
C PRO A 127 -14.55 5.97 25.30
N ASP A 128 -13.45 5.19 25.41
CA ASP A 128 -12.09 5.66 25.19
C ASP A 128 -11.74 5.69 23.68
N THR A 129 -12.06 6.81 23.04
CA THR A 129 -11.85 7.04 21.62
C THR A 129 -10.71 8.03 21.30
N SER A 130 -9.91 8.36 22.32
CA SER A 130 -8.82 9.34 22.23
C SER A 130 -7.62 8.86 23.03
N LEU A 131 -6.49 8.57 22.34
CA LEU A 131 -5.29 8.02 22.94
C LEU A 131 -4.04 8.77 22.48
N THR A 132 -3.02 8.81 23.33
CA THR A 132 -1.69 9.28 22.95
C THR A 132 -0.88 8.14 22.35
N VAL A 133 0.11 8.46 21.50
CA VAL A 133 1.06 7.46 20.98
C VAL A 133 1.82 6.77 22.13
N ASN A 134 2.11 7.49 23.21
CA ASN A 134 2.77 6.90 24.36
C ASN A 134 1.90 5.86 25.10
N GLN A 135 0.60 6.12 25.24
CA GLN A 135 -0.34 5.12 25.76
C GLN A 135 -0.36 3.87 24.89
N ILE A 136 -0.38 4.03 23.55
CA ILE A 136 -0.33 2.88 22.62
C ILE A 136 0.97 2.08 22.80
N LYS A 137 2.13 2.75 22.95
CA LYS A 137 3.40 2.06 23.23
C LYS A 137 3.35 1.27 24.52
N ASN A 138 2.77 1.85 25.59
CA ASN A 138 2.62 1.16 26.88
C ASN A 138 1.68 -0.04 26.77
N TYR A 139 0.58 0.07 26.06
CA TYR A 139 -0.33 -1.05 25.82
C TYR A 139 0.30 -2.16 24.99
N LEU A 140 1.08 -1.80 23.96
CA LEU A 140 1.80 -2.77 23.11
C LEU A 140 2.87 -3.54 23.89
N THR A 141 3.59 -2.88 24.80
CA THR A 141 4.63 -3.53 25.61
C THR A 141 4.09 -4.26 26.83
N GLY A 142 2.82 -3.99 27.19
CA GLY A 142 2.21 -4.50 28.40
C GLY A 142 2.65 -3.75 29.68
N ALA A 143 3.31 -2.57 29.53
CA ALA A 143 3.65 -1.69 30.65
C ALA A 143 2.40 -1.12 31.32
N ASP A 144 1.35 -0.89 30.53
CA ASP A 144 -0.02 -0.64 30.97
C ASP A 144 -0.94 -1.58 30.19
N THR A 145 -1.98 -2.08 30.84
CA THR A 145 -2.90 -3.05 30.23
C THR A 145 -4.37 -2.74 30.57
N THR A 146 -4.66 -1.54 31.07
CA THR A 146 -5.98 -1.15 31.54
C THR A 146 -6.53 0.06 30.83
N TRP A 147 -7.86 0.12 30.72
CA TRP A 147 -8.55 1.26 30.11
C TRP A 147 -8.57 2.47 31.07
N PRO A 148 -8.42 3.71 30.57
CA PRO A 148 -8.53 4.92 31.40
C PRO A 148 -9.86 5.05 32.12
N HIS A 149 -10.97 4.68 31.46
CA HIS A 149 -12.31 4.71 32.07
C HIS A 149 -12.59 3.56 33.03
N ASN A 150 -11.84 2.44 32.93
CA ASN A 150 -12.05 1.25 33.71
C ASN A 150 -10.75 0.49 33.99
N ASN A 151 -10.08 0.81 35.07
CA ASN A 151 -8.81 0.22 35.46
C ASN A 151 -8.86 -1.28 35.81
N LYS A 152 -10.06 -1.88 35.87
CA LYS A 152 -10.26 -3.33 36.08
C LYS A 152 -10.35 -4.11 34.78
N GLN A 153 -10.69 -3.45 33.69
CA GLN A 153 -10.83 -4.08 32.38
C GLN A 153 -9.50 -4.07 31.64
N LYS A 154 -8.97 -5.25 31.34
CA LYS A 154 -7.70 -5.40 30.62
C LYS A 154 -7.90 -5.16 29.13
N ILE A 155 -6.95 -4.45 28.52
CA ILE A 155 -6.89 -4.19 27.10
C ILE A 155 -6.32 -5.39 26.37
N ASN A 156 -6.98 -5.82 25.29
CA ASN A 156 -6.48 -6.75 24.30
C ASN A 156 -6.17 -6.00 23.02
N ILE A 157 -4.95 -6.17 22.45
CA ILE A 157 -4.58 -5.59 21.18
C ILE A 157 -4.57 -6.68 20.11
N VAL A 158 -5.26 -6.43 19.00
CA VAL A 158 -5.50 -7.40 17.95
C VAL A 158 -4.94 -6.91 16.62
N PHE A 159 -4.05 -7.71 16.04
CA PHE A 159 -3.50 -7.52 14.70
C PHE A 159 -4.15 -8.44 13.67
N ASP A 160 -4.03 -8.05 12.41
CA ASP A 160 -4.46 -8.82 11.26
C ASP A 160 -3.63 -10.11 11.05
N ASN A 161 -2.28 -9.98 11.10
CA ASN A 161 -1.37 -11.12 10.88
C ASN A 161 0.03 -10.79 11.46
N PRO A 162 0.76 -11.76 12.04
CA PRO A 162 2.12 -11.53 12.55
C PRO A 162 3.13 -11.13 11.46
N ASN A 163 2.85 -11.45 10.19
CA ASN A 163 3.69 -11.13 9.03
C ASN A 163 3.22 -9.88 8.27
N SER A 164 2.21 -9.16 8.79
CA SER A 164 1.65 -7.97 8.15
C SER A 164 2.51 -6.74 8.31
N ALA A 165 2.29 -5.76 7.45
CA ALA A 165 2.87 -4.43 7.57
C ALA A 165 2.41 -3.70 8.85
N ASN A 166 1.18 -3.95 9.31
CA ASN A 166 0.63 -3.37 10.54
C ASN A 166 1.43 -3.85 11.76
N TYR A 167 1.65 -5.16 11.86
CA TYR A 167 2.44 -5.76 12.93
C TYR A 167 3.88 -5.26 12.93
N ARG A 168 4.55 -5.24 11.78
CA ARG A 168 5.92 -4.71 11.62
C ARG A 168 6.01 -3.25 12.06
N TYR A 169 5.12 -2.39 11.55
CA TYR A 169 5.11 -0.96 11.88
C TYR A 169 4.98 -0.71 13.40
N MET A 170 4.05 -1.42 14.06
CA MET A 170 3.87 -1.27 15.51
C MET A 170 5.03 -1.85 16.30
N LYS A 171 5.71 -2.85 15.76
CA LYS A 171 6.96 -3.37 16.34
C LYS A 171 8.08 -2.35 16.29
N GLU A 172 8.23 -1.66 15.15
CA GLU A 172 9.17 -0.56 14.96
C GLU A 172 8.82 0.64 15.86
N LEU A 173 7.54 0.95 16.05
CA LEU A 173 7.07 2.02 16.94
C LEU A 173 7.53 1.85 18.39
N ILE A 174 7.65 0.61 18.87
CA ILE A 174 8.18 0.27 20.20
C ILE A 174 9.66 -0.11 20.17
N ASN A 175 10.43 0.35 19.18
CA ASN A 175 11.87 0.07 19.01
C ASN A 175 12.20 -1.44 19.03
N ASN A 176 11.34 -2.26 18.44
CA ASN A 176 11.45 -3.72 18.37
C ASN A 176 11.44 -4.44 19.74
N ALA A 177 10.97 -3.79 20.81
CA ALA A 177 10.73 -4.44 22.09
C ALA A 177 9.69 -5.57 21.95
N SER A 178 9.65 -6.51 22.88
CA SER A 178 8.65 -7.58 22.87
C SER A 178 7.25 -7.03 23.10
N PHE A 179 6.26 -7.57 22.38
CA PHE A 179 4.87 -7.30 22.69
C PHE A 179 4.45 -7.94 24.01
N GLY A 180 3.53 -7.31 24.71
CA GLY A 180 2.91 -7.81 25.92
C GLY A 180 2.05 -9.07 25.66
N LYS A 181 1.71 -9.79 26.73
CA LYS A 181 0.85 -10.98 26.66
C LYS A 181 -0.60 -10.68 26.23
N ASN A 182 -0.97 -9.41 26.25
CA ASN A 182 -2.28 -8.88 25.83
C ASN A 182 -2.35 -8.61 24.31
N VAL A 183 -1.31 -8.90 23.57
CA VAL A 183 -1.19 -8.67 22.11
C VAL A 183 -1.24 -10.01 21.38
N PHE A 184 -2.14 -10.11 20.41
CA PHE A 184 -2.28 -11.30 19.57
C PHE A 184 -2.71 -10.92 18.15
N ALA A 185 -2.71 -11.87 17.23
CA ALA A 185 -3.13 -11.69 15.85
C ALA A 185 -4.24 -12.66 15.48
N VAL A 186 -5.10 -12.19 14.57
CA VAL A 186 -6.10 -13.00 13.86
C VAL A 186 -5.59 -13.31 12.44
N LYS A 187 -6.45 -13.42 11.43
CA LYS A 187 -6.01 -13.84 10.09
C LYS A 187 -5.97 -12.68 9.08
N SER A 188 -6.81 -11.66 9.26
CA SER A 188 -7.02 -10.59 8.29
C SER A 188 -7.55 -9.32 8.94
N ASN A 189 -7.48 -8.19 8.23
CA ASN A 189 -8.08 -6.92 8.70
C ASN A 189 -9.60 -7.03 8.94
N PRO A 190 -10.41 -7.69 8.09
CA PRO A 190 -11.81 -7.98 8.38
C PRO A 190 -12.04 -8.76 9.68
N ASP A 191 -11.18 -9.74 10.00
CA ASP A 191 -11.26 -10.50 11.24
C ASP A 191 -10.97 -9.63 12.47
N VAL A 192 -10.04 -8.65 12.35
CA VAL A 192 -9.80 -7.65 13.41
C VAL A 192 -11.07 -6.85 13.69
N VAL A 193 -11.74 -6.32 12.67
CA VAL A 193 -12.99 -5.56 12.83
C VAL A 193 -14.07 -6.44 13.43
N SER A 194 -14.21 -7.67 13.00
CA SER A 194 -15.17 -8.63 13.55
C SER A 194 -14.91 -8.91 15.03
N TYR A 195 -13.66 -9.14 15.42
CA TYR A 195 -13.27 -9.37 16.80
C TYR A 195 -13.60 -8.16 17.69
N VAL A 196 -13.16 -6.95 17.25
CA VAL A 196 -13.39 -5.72 18.01
C VAL A 196 -14.87 -5.41 18.17
N SER A 197 -15.69 -5.70 17.15
CA SER A 197 -17.14 -5.45 17.22
C SER A 197 -17.86 -6.26 18.30
N THR A 198 -17.27 -7.36 18.79
CA THR A 198 -17.83 -8.26 19.80
C THR A 198 -17.08 -8.25 21.13
N HIS A 199 -15.99 -7.48 21.24
CA HIS A 199 -15.14 -7.44 22.43
C HIS A 199 -14.87 -5.98 22.84
N GLU A 200 -15.56 -5.50 23.87
CA GLU A 200 -15.46 -4.12 24.37
C GLU A 200 -14.05 -3.72 24.83
N ASN A 201 -13.27 -4.71 25.26
CA ASN A 201 -11.91 -4.49 25.77
C ASN A 201 -10.82 -4.58 24.68
N ALA A 202 -11.20 -4.66 23.41
CA ALA A 202 -10.24 -4.80 22.32
C ALA A 202 -9.88 -3.47 21.65
N ILE A 203 -8.60 -3.33 21.30
CA ILE A 203 -8.08 -2.36 20.33
C ILE A 203 -7.65 -3.13 19.09
N GLY A 204 -8.30 -2.89 17.96
CA GLY A 204 -7.92 -3.44 16.68
C GLY A 204 -6.94 -2.52 15.96
N ILE A 205 -5.94 -3.10 15.33
CA ILE A 205 -4.95 -2.38 14.50
C ILE A 205 -5.13 -2.80 13.06
N ILE A 206 -5.55 -1.87 12.20
CA ILE A 206 -5.85 -2.09 10.79
C ILE A 206 -5.22 -1.01 9.91
N SER A 207 -5.09 -1.28 8.60
CA SER A 207 -4.79 -0.23 7.62
C SER A 207 -5.99 0.69 7.44
N VAL A 208 -5.76 2.00 7.31
CA VAL A 208 -6.83 2.98 7.08
C VAL A 208 -7.62 2.68 5.81
N ASN A 209 -7.02 2.05 4.81
CA ASN A 209 -7.67 1.69 3.55
C ASN A 209 -8.96 0.86 3.73
N TRP A 210 -9.07 0.10 4.83
CA TRP A 210 -10.27 -0.69 5.15
C TRP A 210 -11.47 0.13 5.65
N ILE A 211 -11.24 1.40 5.99
CA ILE A 211 -12.28 2.29 6.58
C ILE A 211 -12.34 3.67 5.93
N SER A 212 -11.52 3.95 4.91
CA SER A 212 -11.37 5.29 4.34
C SER A 212 -12.19 5.51 3.08
N ASP A 213 -12.50 4.48 2.33
CA ASP A 213 -13.31 4.56 1.11
C ASP A 213 -14.79 4.75 1.47
N ARG A 214 -15.31 5.93 1.14
CA ARG A 214 -16.71 6.27 1.46
C ARG A 214 -17.72 5.69 0.48
N ASP A 215 -17.26 5.27 -0.68
CA ASP A 215 -18.09 4.70 -1.74
C ASP A 215 -18.07 3.15 -1.69
N ASP A 216 -17.14 2.56 -0.93
CA ASP A 216 -17.06 1.12 -0.72
C ASP A 216 -18.01 0.64 0.39
N THR A 217 -18.86 -0.33 0.05
CA THR A 217 -19.89 -0.85 0.97
C THR A 217 -19.30 -1.61 2.15
N LEU A 218 -18.14 -2.26 2.00
CA LEU A 218 -17.46 -2.99 3.06
C LEU A 218 -16.85 -2.03 4.06
N SER A 219 -16.15 -0.99 3.58
CA SER A 219 -15.60 0.09 4.42
C SER A 219 -16.71 0.76 5.25
N GLN A 220 -17.85 1.06 4.63
CA GLN A 220 -19.02 1.61 5.32
C GLN A 220 -19.57 0.64 6.37
N SER A 221 -19.62 -0.66 6.08
CA SER A 221 -20.08 -1.68 7.03
C SER A 221 -19.17 -1.77 8.25
N PHE A 222 -17.86 -1.61 8.07
CA PHE A 222 -16.88 -1.62 9.16
C PHE A 222 -17.04 -0.40 10.07
N LEU A 223 -17.19 0.80 9.50
CA LEU A 223 -17.43 2.03 10.28
C LEU A 223 -18.72 2.00 11.10
N LYS A 224 -19.70 1.15 10.76
CA LYS A 224 -20.89 0.92 11.57
C LYS A 224 -20.63 -0.01 12.75
N LYS A 225 -19.63 -0.87 12.67
CA LYS A 225 -19.34 -1.91 13.68
C LYS A 225 -18.35 -1.47 14.75
N VAL A 226 -17.51 -0.48 14.46
CA VAL A 226 -16.43 -0.04 15.34
C VAL A 226 -16.26 1.48 15.33
N LYS A 227 -15.69 2.03 16.42
CA LYS A 227 -15.28 3.43 16.49
C LYS A 227 -13.81 3.58 16.14
N VAL A 228 -13.49 4.60 15.35
CA VAL A 228 -12.10 4.96 15.03
C VAL A 228 -11.54 5.85 16.13
N VAL A 229 -10.38 5.47 16.67
CA VAL A 229 -9.68 6.20 17.73
C VAL A 229 -8.96 7.41 17.14
N GLY A 230 -9.06 8.55 17.80
CA GLY A 230 -8.24 9.73 17.54
C GLY A 230 -6.91 9.63 18.28
N LEU A 231 -5.83 10.03 17.64
CA LEU A 231 -4.48 9.98 18.21
C LEU A 231 -3.83 11.36 18.28
N THR A 232 -2.94 11.53 19.26
CA THR A 232 -1.99 12.64 19.34
C THR A 232 -0.62 12.13 19.77
N ASP A 233 0.45 12.80 19.31
CA ASP A 233 1.83 12.47 19.72
C ASP A 233 2.09 12.92 21.15
N GLU A 234 1.61 14.13 21.52
CA GLU A 234 1.89 14.77 22.78
C GLU A 234 0.62 15.38 23.41
N MET A 235 0.54 15.33 24.72
CA MET A 235 -0.40 16.14 25.49
C MET A 235 0.30 17.43 25.90
N TYR A 236 -0.20 18.56 25.43
CA TYR A 236 0.27 19.87 25.85
C TYR A 236 -0.49 20.29 27.12
N PRO A 237 0.17 20.44 28.28
CA PRO A 237 -0.52 20.66 29.55
C PRO A 237 -1.36 21.94 29.61
N ASN A 238 -1.07 22.92 28.76
CA ASN A 238 -1.69 24.26 28.76
C ASN A 238 -2.45 24.58 27.46
N GLU A 239 -2.61 23.62 26.54
CA GLU A 239 -3.32 23.81 25.28
C GLU A 239 -4.42 22.76 25.09
N LEU A 240 -5.43 23.11 24.32
CA LEU A 240 -6.47 22.16 23.92
C LEU A 240 -5.85 21.04 23.09
N THR A 241 -5.66 19.86 23.69
CA THR A 241 -5.12 18.69 23.01
C THR A 241 -6.08 18.22 21.94
N VAL A 242 -5.65 18.24 20.68
CA VAL A 242 -6.47 17.79 19.53
C VAL A 242 -6.08 16.37 19.13
N PHE A 243 -6.99 15.44 19.35
CA PHE A 243 -6.86 14.06 18.87
C PHE A 243 -7.35 13.95 17.43
N LYS A 244 -6.50 13.47 16.54
CA LYS A 244 -6.79 13.37 15.10
C LYS A 244 -7.07 11.94 14.72
N LYS A 245 -8.14 11.72 13.95
CA LYS A 245 -8.42 10.43 13.32
C LYS A 245 -7.64 10.32 12.01
N PRO A 246 -7.40 9.10 11.47
CA PRO A 246 -6.59 8.89 10.26
C PRO A 246 -7.32 9.30 8.98
N TRP A 247 -7.88 10.52 8.95
CA TRP A 247 -8.53 11.05 7.76
C TRP A 247 -7.48 11.57 6.76
N GLN A 248 -7.79 11.45 5.48
CA GLN A 248 -6.90 11.83 4.37
C GLN A 248 -6.23 13.21 4.57
N ALA A 249 -6.98 14.20 5.09
CA ALA A 249 -6.45 15.53 5.37
C ALA A 249 -5.30 15.52 6.41
N TYR A 250 -5.46 14.76 7.50
CA TYR A 250 -4.47 14.67 8.55
C TYR A 250 -3.28 13.77 8.18
N ILE A 251 -3.49 12.82 7.28
CA ILE A 251 -2.40 12.03 6.69
C ILE A 251 -1.60 12.92 5.72
N ALA A 252 -2.27 13.72 4.89
CA ALA A 252 -1.64 14.57 3.89
C ALA A 252 -0.72 15.65 4.50
N ASN A 253 -1.14 16.28 5.60
CA ASN A 253 -0.34 17.27 6.33
C ASN A 253 0.54 16.68 7.44
N LYS A 254 0.63 15.34 7.55
CA LYS A 254 1.43 14.62 8.54
C LYS A 254 1.06 14.91 10.00
N SER A 255 -0.14 15.39 10.25
CA SER A 255 -0.59 15.70 11.61
C SER A 255 -1.26 14.51 12.31
N TYR A 256 -1.51 13.41 11.61
CA TYR A 256 -1.83 12.12 12.20
C TYR A 256 -0.52 11.34 12.44
N PRO A 257 -0.26 10.79 13.64
CA PRO A 257 1.07 10.31 13.99
C PRO A 257 1.48 8.98 13.34
N LEU A 258 0.53 8.10 13.00
CA LEU A 258 0.83 6.76 12.50
C LEU A 258 0.74 6.67 10.97
N CYS A 259 1.38 7.62 10.28
CA CYS A 259 1.46 7.63 8.81
C CYS A 259 2.58 6.73 8.30
N ARG A 260 2.36 6.13 7.13
CA ARG A 260 3.34 5.30 6.42
C ARG A 260 3.21 5.46 4.92
N SER A 261 4.30 5.19 4.19
CA SER A 261 4.29 5.26 2.72
C SER A 261 3.98 3.90 2.12
N VAL A 262 3.36 3.90 0.94
CA VAL A 262 3.09 2.71 0.12
C VAL A 262 3.96 2.74 -1.11
N TYR A 263 4.62 1.63 -1.40
CA TYR A 263 5.56 1.49 -2.51
C TYR A 263 5.18 0.33 -3.42
N MET A 264 5.37 0.51 -4.71
CA MET A 264 5.49 -0.57 -5.68
C MET A 264 6.96 -0.80 -5.98
N ILE A 265 7.42 -2.03 -5.81
CA ILE A 265 8.79 -2.45 -6.08
C ILE A 265 8.76 -3.40 -7.27
N ASN A 266 9.31 -2.95 -8.39
CA ASN A 266 9.34 -3.70 -9.65
C ASN A 266 10.75 -4.24 -9.90
N ARG A 267 10.89 -5.57 -9.99
CA ARG A 267 12.17 -6.24 -10.27
C ARG A 267 12.40 -6.53 -11.75
N GLN A 268 11.47 -6.17 -12.64
CA GLN A 268 11.69 -6.37 -14.09
C GLN A 268 12.89 -5.56 -14.59
N THR A 269 13.76 -6.22 -15.34
CA THR A 269 14.97 -5.61 -15.93
C THR A 269 14.69 -4.92 -17.26
N ARG A 270 13.48 -5.04 -17.79
CA ARG A 270 13.02 -4.46 -19.05
C ARG A 270 11.64 -3.84 -18.89
N ALA A 271 11.23 -3.03 -19.87
CA ALA A 271 9.91 -2.41 -19.93
C ALA A 271 8.83 -3.44 -20.33
N GLY A 272 8.42 -4.29 -19.39
CA GLY A 272 7.33 -5.25 -19.53
C GLY A 272 6.03 -4.78 -18.88
N LEU A 273 5.05 -5.67 -18.78
CA LEU A 273 3.71 -5.38 -18.27
C LEU A 273 3.72 -4.88 -16.80
N GLY A 274 4.62 -5.40 -15.96
CA GLY A 274 4.79 -4.89 -14.59
C GLY A 274 5.21 -3.43 -14.56
N THR A 275 6.12 -3.01 -15.44
CA THR A 275 6.52 -1.60 -15.58
C THR A 275 5.33 -0.74 -16.05
N GLY A 276 4.54 -1.24 -17.01
CA GLY A 276 3.34 -0.57 -17.49
C GLY A 276 2.30 -0.39 -16.38
N PHE A 277 2.06 -1.42 -15.58
CA PHE A 277 1.13 -1.34 -14.46
C PHE A 277 1.61 -0.39 -13.36
N VAL A 278 2.89 -0.41 -12.98
CA VAL A 278 3.46 0.56 -12.04
C VAL A 278 3.28 2.00 -12.55
N SER A 279 3.55 2.23 -13.83
CA SER A 279 3.36 3.54 -14.47
C SER A 279 1.90 3.99 -14.49
N PHE A 280 0.96 3.06 -14.70
CA PHE A 280 -0.48 3.34 -14.63
C PHE A 280 -0.90 3.73 -13.20
N VAL A 281 -0.50 2.95 -12.19
CA VAL A 281 -0.83 3.21 -10.78
C VAL A 281 -0.24 4.55 -10.31
N ALA A 282 0.99 4.88 -10.71
CA ALA A 282 1.65 6.15 -10.41
C ALA A 282 1.17 7.32 -11.28
N GLY A 283 0.48 7.05 -12.38
CA GLY A 283 -0.10 8.02 -13.30
C GLY A 283 -1.43 8.59 -12.81
N GLU A 284 -1.96 9.56 -13.55
CA GLU A 284 -3.16 10.32 -13.16
C GLU A 284 -4.36 9.42 -12.78
N LYS A 285 -4.68 8.41 -13.61
CA LYS A 285 -5.83 7.53 -13.37
C LYS A 285 -5.66 6.73 -12.09
N GLY A 286 -4.51 6.10 -11.89
CA GLY A 286 -4.20 5.34 -10.67
C GLY A 286 -4.20 6.21 -9.43
N GLN A 287 -3.62 7.40 -9.50
CA GLN A 287 -3.56 8.34 -8.39
C GLN A 287 -4.95 8.91 -8.03
N ARG A 288 -5.83 9.06 -9.01
CA ARG A 288 -7.23 9.44 -8.75
C ARG A 288 -7.95 8.36 -7.94
N MET A 289 -7.74 7.08 -8.27
CA MET A 289 -8.30 5.96 -7.49
C MET A 289 -7.73 5.91 -6.07
N MET A 290 -6.40 6.14 -5.89
CA MET A 290 -5.81 6.30 -4.55
C MET A 290 -6.52 7.37 -3.72
N LYS A 291 -6.80 8.52 -4.34
CA LYS A 291 -7.48 9.63 -3.67
C LYS A 291 -8.92 9.27 -3.29
N LEU A 292 -9.66 8.60 -4.14
CA LEU A 292 -11.05 8.17 -3.88
C LEU A 292 -11.10 7.12 -2.76
N ALA A 293 -10.14 6.19 -2.74
CA ALA A 293 -9.99 5.21 -1.65
C ALA A 293 -9.55 5.83 -0.30
N GLY A 294 -9.40 7.17 -0.23
CA GLY A 294 -9.06 7.88 1.01
C GLY A 294 -7.58 7.88 1.37
N LEU A 295 -6.71 7.32 0.53
CA LEU A 295 -5.25 7.43 0.67
C LEU A 295 -4.75 8.78 0.12
N VAL A 296 -3.55 9.20 0.53
CA VAL A 296 -2.92 10.40 -0.03
C VAL A 296 -2.07 9.99 -1.24
N PRO A 297 -2.44 10.41 -2.47
CA PRO A 297 -1.68 10.08 -3.67
C PRO A 297 -0.24 10.62 -3.60
N ALA A 298 0.72 9.89 -4.18
CA ALA A 298 2.12 10.33 -4.18
C ALA A 298 2.41 11.46 -5.16
N THR A 299 1.68 11.52 -6.29
CA THR A 299 1.94 12.47 -7.39
C THR A 299 0.80 13.47 -7.63
N MET A 300 -0.32 13.36 -6.90
CA MET A 300 -1.46 14.25 -7.01
C MET A 300 -1.66 15.03 -5.70
N GLN A 301 -1.75 16.35 -5.79
CA GLN A 301 -1.97 17.18 -4.59
C GLN A 301 -3.37 16.97 -4.01
N VAL A 302 -3.45 16.80 -2.69
CA VAL A 302 -4.69 16.89 -1.91
C VAL A 302 -4.85 18.33 -1.43
N ARG A 303 -5.88 19.01 -1.92
CA ARG A 303 -6.20 20.37 -1.45
C ARG A 303 -6.92 20.25 -0.11
N LEU A 304 -6.35 20.86 0.92
CA LEU A 304 -6.97 21.01 2.21
C LEU A 304 -7.72 22.36 2.23
N ILE A 305 -9.04 22.32 2.44
CA ILE A 305 -9.87 23.51 2.59
C ILE A 305 -10.33 23.56 4.03
N GLN A 306 -9.92 24.59 4.74
CA GLN A 306 -10.44 24.89 6.06
C GLN A 306 -11.73 25.68 5.90
N ILE A 307 -12.85 25.08 6.26
CA ILE A 307 -14.13 25.79 6.29
C ILE A 307 -14.23 26.54 7.61
N THR A 308 -14.04 27.84 7.59
CA THR A 308 -14.31 28.74 8.73
C THR A 308 -15.73 29.24 8.61
N HIS A 309 -16.60 28.79 9.48
CA HIS A 309 -17.93 29.41 9.65
C HIS A 309 -17.76 30.76 10.37
N LYS A 310 -17.50 31.84 9.64
CA LYS A 310 -17.75 33.17 10.16
C LYS A 310 -19.23 33.44 10.03
N PRO A 311 -19.97 33.83 11.09
CA PRO A 311 -21.32 34.33 10.92
C PRO A 311 -21.31 35.49 9.94
N LEU A 312 -22.20 35.49 9.01
CA LEU A 312 -22.44 36.63 8.13
C LEU A 312 -23.07 37.70 9.02
N ASN A 313 -22.32 38.80 9.28
CA ASN A 313 -22.84 39.98 9.97
C ASN A 313 -23.79 40.72 9.03
#